data_cf7b47ced40a602e4cc01ff5c8dbf42c
#
_entry.id   cf7b47ced40a602e4cc01ff5c8dbf42c
#
_cell.length_a   1.000
_cell.length_b   1.000
_cell.length_c   1.000
_cell.angle_alpha   90.00
_cell.angle_beta   90.00
_cell.angle_gamma   90.00
#
_symmetry.space_group_name_H-M   'P 1'
#
loop_
_entity.id
_entity.type
_entity.pdbx_description
1 polymer ?
#
loop_
_entity_poly.entity_id
_entity_poly.type
_entity_poly.pdbx_seq_one_letter_code
_entity_poly.pdbx_strand_id
1 'polypeptide(L)'
;MTRIRCITEMGMGVDVHGTDATKAAKRAVSDAIRHSSLGFFRMLGKTANDMFVDVTIGVPNPESVDTAAVAKELPYGTVKVSAVKGGLEIPAEQGTDSILIANAAVIVSFDDDKG
;
A
#
# COMPACT_ATOMS: atom_id res chain seq x y z
N MET A 1 -8.42 -10.54 -21.87
CA MET A 1 -7.92 -9.21 -21.47
C MET A 1 -6.69 -9.38 -20.62
N THR A 2 -5.69 -8.57 -20.89
CA THR A 2 -4.41 -8.62 -20.17
C THR A 2 -4.24 -7.35 -19.36
N ARG A 3 -3.90 -7.51 -18.08
CA ARG A 3 -3.54 -6.38 -17.25
C ARG A 3 -2.11 -5.97 -17.53
N ILE A 4 -1.92 -4.69 -17.76
CA ILE A 4 -0.61 -4.11 -17.98
C ILE A 4 -0.23 -3.28 -16.77
N ARG A 5 0.90 -3.63 -16.16
CA ARG A 5 1.44 -2.87 -15.04
C ARG A 5 1.97 -1.54 -15.56
N CYS A 6 1.49 -0.45 -14.98
CA CYS A 6 1.84 0.89 -15.44
C CYS A 6 2.65 1.67 -14.43
N ILE A 7 2.36 1.49 -13.14
CA ILE A 7 3.06 2.20 -12.07
C ILE A 7 3.39 1.23 -10.95
N THR A 8 4.59 1.37 -10.40
CA THR A 8 4.96 0.74 -9.13
C THR A 8 5.49 1.85 -8.23
N GLU A 9 4.81 2.07 -7.12
CA GLU A 9 5.24 3.03 -6.11
C GLU A 9 5.51 2.30 -4.80
N MET A 10 6.49 2.79 -4.05
CA MET A 10 6.86 2.20 -2.77
C MET A 10 6.82 3.26 -1.70
N GLY A 11 6.46 2.86 -0.50
CA GLY A 11 6.38 3.75 0.63
C GLY A 11 6.69 3.06 1.94
N MET A 12 6.90 3.86 2.96
CA MET A 12 7.19 3.40 4.30
C MET A 12 6.32 4.17 5.29
N GLY A 13 5.82 3.47 6.29
CA GLY A 13 5.07 4.07 7.37
C GLY A 13 5.59 3.60 8.71
N VAL A 14 5.51 4.47 9.71
CA VAL A 14 6.04 4.19 11.05
C VAL A 14 4.98 4.45 12.09
N ASP A 15 4.85 3.54 13.04
CA ASP A 15 4.12 3.78 14.28
C ASP A 15 5.15 3.81 15.42
N VAL A 16 5.33 4.98 16.02
CA VAL A 16 6.39 5.19 17.02
C VAL A 16 5.95 4.87 18.44
N HIS A 17 4.65 4.72 18.67
CA HIS A 17 4.09 4.40 19.98
C HIS A 17 3.11 3.26 19.87
N GLY A 18 3.55 2.07 20.23
CA GLY A 18 2.74 0.89 20.13
C GLY A 18 3.12 0.05 18.93
N THR A 19 2.30 -0.92 18.60
CA THR A 19 2.57 -1.88 17.54
C THR A 19 1.35 -2.02 16.62
N ASP A 20 0.73 -0.89 16.28
CA ASP A 20 -0.44 -0.89 15.42
C ASP A 20 0.00 -1.04 13.96
N ALA A 21 0.01 -2.28 13.49
CA ALA A 21 0.44 -2.63 12.14
C ALA A 21 -0.46 -2.00 11.07
N THR A 22 -1.77 -1.91 11.34
CA THR A 22 -2.71 -1.28 10.41
C THR A 22 -2.41 0.20 10.25
N LYS A 23 -2.12 0.89 11.34
CA LYS A 23 -1.76 2.31 11.31
C LYS A 23 -0.47 2.55 10.54
N ALA A 24 0.55 1.73 10.79
CA ALA A 24 1.82 1.81 10.05
C ALA A 24 1.60 1.51 8.56
N ALA A 25 0.77 0.52 8.24
CA ALA A 25 0.46 0.16 6.86
C ALA A 25 -0.26 1.29 6.13
N LYS A 26 -1.23 1.94 6.78
CA LYS A 26 -1.93 3.10 6.20
C LYS A 26 -0.96 4.23 5.88
N ARG A 27 -0.02 4.49 6.78
CA ARG A 27 1.01 5.51 6.56
C ARG A 27 1.93 5.14 5.40
N ALA A 28 2.27 3.86 5.27
CA ALA A 28 3.10 3.38 4.18
C ALA A 28 2.41 3.55 2.82
N VAL A 29 1.12 3.23 2.74
CA VAL A 29 0.33 3.42 1.53
C VAL A 29 0.22 4.91 1.20
N SER A 30 -0.07 5.74 2.19
CA SER A 30 -0.16 7.19 2.01
C SER A 30 1.16 7.77 1.48
N ASP A 31 2.28 7.29 1.99
CA ASP A 31 3.59 7.69 1.50
C ASP A 31 3.80 7.27 0.05
N ALA A 32 3.47 6.02 -0.28
CA ALA A 32 3.62 5.51 -1.63
C ALA A 32 2.81 6.32 -2.65
N ILE A 33 1.54 6.60 -2.36
CA ILE A 33 0.67 7.28 -3.32
C ILE A 33 1.03 8.76 -3.49
N ARG A 34 1.70 9.37 -2.53
CA ARG A 34 2.16 10.75 -2.68
C ARG A 34 3.24 10.91 -3.73
N HIS A 35 3.94 9.83 -4.05
CA HIS A 35 4.97 9.86 -5.08
C HIS A 35 4.42 9.54 -6.47
N SER A 36 3.15 9.17 -6.57
CA SER A 36 2.60 8.74 -7.84
C SER A 36 2.06 9.92 -8.64
N SER A 37 2.36 9.90 -9.95
CA SER A 37 1.79 10.84 -10.89
C SER A 37 0.59 10.18 -11.54
N LEU A 38 -0.61 10.52 -11.07
CA LEU A 38 -1.84 9.93 -11.59
C LEU A 38 -2.28 10.54 -12.91
N GLY A 39 -1.55 11.53 -13.43
CA GLY A 39 -1.93 12.20 -14.67
C GLY A 39 -1.76 11.36 -15.93
N PHE A 40 -0.88 10.35 -15.87
CA PHE A 40 -0.54 9.59 -17.08
C PHE A 40 -1.72 8.75 -17.62
N PHE A 41 -2.64 8.32 -16.77
CA PHE A 41 -3.75 7.48 -17.24
C PHE A 41 -4.70 8.24 -18.17
N ARG A 42 -4.74 9.55 -18.08
CA ARG A 42 -5.49 10.38 -19.04
C ARG A 42 -4.94 10.23 -20.45
N MET A 43 -3.64 10.08 -20.57
CA MET A 43 -2.98 9.86 -21.86
C MET A 43 -3.35 8.53 -22.48
N LEU A 44 -3.77 7.58 -21.66
CA LEU A 44 -4.19 6.25 -22.10
C LEU A 44 -5.70 6.16 -22.36
N GLY A 45 -6.43 7.26 -22.22
CA GLY A 45 -7.89 7.26 -22.31
C GLY A 45 -8.58 6.51 -21.19
N LYS A 46 -7.89 6.37 -20.05
CA LYS A 46 -8.41 5.67 -18.87
C LYS A 46 -8.81 6.66 -17.79
N THR A 47 -9.69 6.22 -16.89
CA THR A 47 -10.05 6.99 -15.70
C THR A 47 -9.51 6.33 -14.46
N ALA A 48 -9.54 7.07 -13.35
CA ALA A 48 -9.08 6.52 -12.07
C ALA A 48 -9.85 5.26 -11.67
N ASN A 49 -11.12 5.15 -12.06
CA ASN A 49 -11.93 3.98 -11.73
C ASN A 49 -11.57 2.74 -12.56
N ASP A 50 -10.84 2.90 -13.64
CA ASP A 50 -10.37 1.78 -14.46
C ASP A 50 -9.13 1.10 -13.88
N MET A 51 -8.53 1.68 -12.84
CA MET A 51 -7.32 1.13 -12.23
C MET A 51 -7.58 -0.18 -11.50
N PHE A 52 -6.64 -1.08 -11.62
CA PHE A 52 -6.49 -2.20 -10.69
C PHE A 52 -5.30 -1.86 -9.80
N VAL A 53 -5.53 -1.82 -8.49
CA VAL A 53 -4.52 -1.41 -7.53
C VAL A 53 -4.23 -2.58 -6.60
N ASP A 54 -3.04 -3.13 -6.74
CA ASP A 54 -2.58 -4.23 -5.88
C ASP A 54 -1.58 -3.67 -4.89
N VAL A 55 -1.89 -3.81 -3.60
CA VAL A 55 -1.07 -3.32 -2.51
C VAL A 55 -0.52 -4.49 -1.73
N THR A 56 0.79 -4.52 -1.56
CA THR A 56 1.44 -5.48 -0.68
C THR A 56 2.05 -4.73 0.49
N ILE A 57 1.66 -5.14 1.70
CA ILE A 57 2.16 -4.55 2.93
C ILE A 57 3.15 -5.52 3.57
N GLY A 58 4.35 -5.04 3.88
CA GLY A 58 5.32 -5.81 4.64
C GLY A 58 5.36 -5.32 6.08
N VAL A 59 5.05 -6.20 7.02
CA VAL A 59 5.13 -5.95 8.47
C VAL A 59 5.59 -7.22 9.17
N PRO A 60 6.18 -7.12 10.37
CA PRO A 60 6.63 -8.31 11.10
C PRO A 60 5.52 -9.29 11.45
N ASN A 61 4.31 -8.80 11.68
CA ASN A 61 3.15 -9.63 12.02
C ASN A 61 2.00 -9.33 11.05
N PRO A 62 2.00 -9.94 9.85
CA PRO A 62 1.02 -9.62 8.82
C PRO A 62 -0.42 -9.94 9.19
N GLU A 63 -0.65 -10.90 10.10
CA GLU A 63 -2.00 -11.24 10.53
C GLU A 63 -2.69 -10.09 11.28
N SER A 64 -1.92 -9.16 11.82
CA SER A 64 -2.46 -8.03 12.59
C SER A 64 -2.95 -6.88 11.73
N VAL A 65 -2.71 -6.92 10.41
CA VAL A 65 -3.14 -5.86 9.51
C VAL A 65 -4.59 -6.05 9.11
N ASP A 66 -5.39 -5.01 9.33
CA ASP A 66 -6.75 -4.94 8.81
C ASP A 66 -6.68 -4.45 7.35
N THR A 67 -6.65 -5.40 6.42
CA THR A 67 -6.48 -5.08 5.00
C THR A 67 -7.65 -4.27 4.43
N ALA A 68 -8.85 -4.47 4.94
CA ALA A 68 -10.01 -3.68 4.52
C ALA A 68 -9.86 -2.22 4.93
N ALA A 69 -9.33 -1.97 6.11
CA ALA A 69 -9.07 -0.60 6.58
C ALA A 69 -7.98 0.07 5.75
N VAL A 70 -6.94 -0.67 5.38
CA VAL A 70 -5.86 -0.14 4.52
C VAL A 70 -6.39 0.19 3.13
N ALA A 71 -7.27 -0.65 2.58
CA ALA A 71 -7.84 -0.42 1.25
C ALA A 71 -8.59 0.91 1.17
N LYS A 72 -9.14 1.40 2.29
CA LYS A 72 -9.86 2.67 2.32
C LYS A 72 -8.96 3.89 2.09
N GLU A 73 -7.66 3.72 2.19
CA GLU A 73 -6.71 4.79 1.87
C GLU A 73 -6.62 5.04 0.35
N LEU A 74 -7.17 4.16 -0.45
CA LEU A 74 -7.14 4.21 -1.90
C LEU A 74 -8.54 4.50 -2.42
N PRO A 75 -8.82 5.74 -2.83
CA PRO A 75 -10.20 6.16 -3.09
C PRO A 75 -10.77 5.69 -4.44
N TYR A 76 -9.93 5.19 -5.34
CA TYR A 76 -10.36 4.86 -6.70
C TYR A 76 -9.86 3.50 -7.15
N GLY A 77 -10.59 2.90 -8.07
CA GLY A 77 -10.18 1.67 -8.73
C GLY A 77 -10.62 0.42 -7.98
N THR A 78 -10.20 -0.71 -8.50
CA THR A 78 -10.41 -2.01 -7.87
C THR A 78 -9.17 -2.31 -7.02
N VAL A 79 -9.32 -2.27 -5.72
CA VAL A 79 -8.20 -2.35 -4.77
C VAL A 79 -8.16 -3.71 -4.11
N LYS A 80 -6.98 -4.31 -4.10
CA LYS A 80 -6.71 -5.55 -3.37
C LYS A 80 -5.48 -5.33 -2.50
N VAL A 81 -5.62 -5.59 -1.20
CA VAL A 81 -4.55 -5.43 -0.23
C VAL A 81 -4.20 -6.80 0.35
N SER A 82 -2.91 -7.10 0.37
CA SER A 82 -2.40 -8.29 1.05
C SER A 82 -1.26 -7.88 1.98
N ALA A 83 -1.06 -8.65 3.05
CA ALA A 83 0.01 -8.42 3.99
C ALA A 83 0.93 -9.61 4.01
N VAL A 84 2.23 -9.36 4.01
CA VAL A 84 3.29 -10.37 4.04
C VAL A 84 4.29 -10.00 5.13
N LYS A 85 5.12 -10.97 5.49
CA LYS A 85 6.15 -10.72 6.49
C LYS A 85 7.23 -9.82 5.92
N GLY A 86 7.51 -8.74 6.63
CA GLY A 86 8.49 -7.74 6.23
C GLY A 86 8.53 -6.62 7.26
N GLY A 87 8.99 -5.44 6.85
CA GLY A 87 9.11 -4.32 7.78
C GLY A 87 10.09 -4.60 8.91
N LEU A 88 9.98 -3.81 9.96
CA LEU A 88 10.83 -3.95 11.14
C LEU A 88 10.06 -3.57 12.39
N GLU A 89 10.38 -4.25 13.48
CA GLU A 89 9.93 -3.83 14.80
C GLU A 89 11.17 -3.65 15.66
N ILE A 90 11.30 -2.47 16.27
CA ILE A 90 12.44 -2.14 17.11
C ILE A 90 11.91 -1.89 18.52
N PRO A 91 12.20 -2.78 19.49
CA PRO A 91 11.75 -2.58 20.84
C PRO A 91 12.39 -1.33 21.47
N ALA A 92 11.64 -0.63 22.30
CA ALA A 92 12.19 0.47 23.07
C ALA A 92 13.23 -0.05 24.07
N GLU A 93 14.23 0.77 24.36
CA GLU A 93 15.26 0.41 25.34
C GLU A 93 14.66 0.17 26.72
N GLN A 94 13.65 0.93 27.07
CA GLN A 94 12.93 0.79 28.32
C GLN A 94 11.43 0.85 28.06
N GLY A 95 10.67 0.10 28.87
CA GLY A 95 9.23 0.07 28.76
C GLY A 95 8.73 -0.98 27.77
N THR A 96 7.47 -0.84 27.35
CA THR A 96 6.80 -1.80 26.48
C THR A 96 6.58 -1.29 25.07
N ASP A 97 6.95 -0.04 24.78
CA ASP A 97 6.75 0.54 23.47
C ASP A 97 7.75 -0.02 22.47
N SER A 98 7.32 -0.05 21.22
CA SER A 98 8.17 -0.42 20.09
C SER A 98 7.94 0.55 18.97
N ILE A 99 8.91 0.64 18.07
CA ILE A 99 8.75 1.32 16.80
C ILE A 99 8.45 0.27 15.75
N LEU A 100 7.35 0.43 15.04
CA LEU A 100 6.93 -0.50 14.02
C LEU A 100 7.02 0.19 12.65
N ILE A 101 7.76 -0.43 11.74
CA ILE A 101 7.93 0.09 10.38
C ILE A 101 7.25 -0.87 9.41
N ALA A 102 6.36 -0.32 8.60
CA ALA A 102 5.72 -1.04 7.50
C ALA A 102 6.25 -0.53 6.16
N ASN A 103 6.38 -1.45 5.21
CA ASN A 103 6.63 -1.12 3.81
C ASN A 103 5.35 -1.35 3.01
N ALA A 104 5.18 -0.58 1.95
CA ALA A 104 4.09 -0.80 1.00
C ALA A 104 4.62 -0.75 -0.41
N ALA A 105 4.15 -1.69 -1.24
CA ALA A 105 4.31 -1.63 -2.68
C ALA A 105 2.92 -1.47 -3.28
N VAL A 106 2.73 -0.43 -4.07
CA VAL A 106 1.46 -0.13 -4.72
C VAL A 106 1.68 -0.27 -6.22
N ILE A 107 0.99 -1.25 -6.82
CA ILE A 107 1.11 -1.55 -8.23
C ILE A 107 -0.21 -1.22 -8.91
N VAL A 108 -0.14 -0.31 -9.89
CA VAL A 108 -1.30 0.10 -10.66
C VAL A 108 -1.23 -0.52 -12.05
N SER A 109 -2.32 -1.17 -12.43
CA SER A 109 -2.46 -1.83 -13.72
C SER A 109 -3.77 -1.43 -14.39
N PHE A 110 -3.80 -1.56 -15.70
CA PHE A 110 -5.02 -1.38 -16.50
C PHE A 110 -5.16 -2.57 -17.43
N ASP A 111 -6.41 -2.86 -17.83
CA ASP A 111 -6.65 -3.79 -18.93
C ASP A 111 -6.22 -3.13 -20.23
N ASP A 112 -5.61 -3.91 -21.11
CA ASP A 112 -5.13 -3.39 -22.40
C ASP A 112 -6.25 -3.21 -23.44
N ASP A 113 -7.45 -3.69 -23.13
CA ASP A 113 -8.62 -3.62 -24.00
C ASP A 113 -8.43 -4.27 -25.39
N LYS A 114 -7.34 -4.99 -25.56
CA LYS A 114 -7.05 -5.74 -26.80
C LYS A 114 -7.38 -7.20 -26.56
N GLY A 115 -8.64 -7.44 -26.42
CA GLY A 115 -9.18 -8.71 -26.03
C GLY A 115 -8.69 -9.94 -26.74
#